data_5c35ce4976a6ba5589b8a85df974a245
#
_entry.id   5c35ce4976a6ba5589b8a85df974a245
#
_cell.length_a   1.000
_cell.length_b   1.000
_cell.length_c   1.000
_cell.angle_alpha   90.00
_cell.angle_beta   90.00
_cell.angle_gamma   90.00
#
_symmetry.space_group_name_H-M   'P 1'
#
loop_
_entity.id
_entity.type
_entity.pdbx_description
1 polymer ?
#
loop_
_entity_poly.entity_id
_entity_poly.type
_entity_poly.pdbx_seq_one_letter_code
_entity_poly.pdbx_strand_id
1 'polypeptide(L)'
;MQKISVMVIDDSAVVRQVVKQALDMDPGIEVIGAASDPIFALQKMQERWPDVIVLDIEMPRMDGLTFLRKIMAERPTPVVICSSLTTKGAETTMQALAAGAVTIITKPTAQLKQFLVDSSSQLIGAVKAAAVANVRRLAAGSLNVAKVQPKLSADAILSAPTAAMAQTTERIIAIGTSTGGTQALEAVLTALPRMVPGIVVVQ
;
A
#
# COMPACT_ATOMS: atom_id res chain seq x y z
N MET A 1 -8.48 -1.25 28.36
CA MET A 1 -8.30 -1.68 26.94
C MET A 1 -6.82 -1.74 26.63
N GLN A 2 -6.37 -2.74 25.90
CA GLN A 2 -4.96 -2.84 25.49
C GLN A 2 -4.68 -1.76 24.43
N LYS A 3 -3.60 -1.01 24.61
CA LYS A 3 -3.19 0.02 23.63
C LYS A 3 -2.58 -0.63 22.40
N ILE A 4 -2.81 -0.02 21.24
CA ILE A 4 -2.15 -0.43 19.99
C ILE A 4 -0.69 0.00 20.06
N SER A 5 0.23 -0.96 20.03
CA SER A 5 1.67 -0.70 20.06
C SER A 5 2.18 -0.40 18.65
N VAL A 6 2.89 0.73 18.48
CA VAL A 6 3.34 1.21 17.18
C VAL A 6 4.86 1.39 17.16
N MET A 7 5.51 0.91 16.10
CA MET A 7 6.89 1.21 15.74
C MET A 7 6.93 2.24 14.61
N VAL A 8 7.70 3.30 14.74
CA VAL A 8 7.89 4.33 13.70
C VAL A 8 9.27 4.18 13.08
N ILE A 9 9.34 4.05 11.76
CA ILE A 9 10.59 3.85 11.01
C ILE A 9 10.66 4.87 9.89
N ASP A 10 11.58 5.83 9.99
CA ASP A 10 11.78 6.93 9.05
C ASP A 10 13.19 7.48 9.26
N ASP A 11 13.91 7.85 8.22
CA ASP A 11 15.28 8.38 8.33
C ASP A 11 15.32 9.80 8.93
N SER A 12 14.26 10.59 8.73
CA SER A 12 14.13 11.94 9.26
C SER A 12 13.76 11.95 10.75
N ALA A 13 14.64 12.48 11.58
CA ALA A 13 14.37 12.67 13.03
C ALA A 13 13.14 13.55 13.29
N VAL A 14 12.94 14.56 12.43
CA VAL A 14 11.80 15.48 12.53
C VAL A 14 10.49 14.74 12.25
N VAL A 15 10.44 13.93 11.18
CA VAL A 15 9.24 13.14 10.83
C VAL A 15 8.94 12.16 11.95
N ARG A 16 9.93 11.43 12.48
CA ARG A 16 9.72 10.51 13.61
C ARG A 16 9.11 11.20 14.82
N GLN A 17 9.61 12.40 15.16
CA GLN A 17 9.09 13.17 16.28
C GLN A 17 7.65 13.61 16.07
N VAL A 18 7.32 14.09 14.86
CA VAL A 18 5.96 14.53 14.50
C VAL A 18 4.97 13.41 14.50
N VAL A 19 5.32 12.31 13.85
CA VAL A 19 4.49 11.11 13.81
C VAL A 19 4.24 10.59 15.23
N LYS A 20 5.28 10.56 16.07
CA LYS A 20 5.13 10.19 17.48
C LYS A 20 4.18 11.15 18.22
N GLN A 21 4.36 12.46 18.09
CA GLN A 21 3.48 13.45 18.74
C GLN A 21 2.04 13.33 18.29
N ALA A 22 1.81 13.10 16.99
CA ALA A 22 0.47 12.90 16.45
C ALA A 22 -0.20 11.62 17.01
N LEU A 23 0.53 10.53 17.12
CA LEU A 23 0.03 9.27 17.67
C LEU A 23 -0.21 9.34 19.19
N ASP A 24 0.65 10.05 19.92
CA ASP A 24 0.51 10.26 21.38
C ASP A 24 -0.74 11.08 21.76
N MET A 25 -1.40 11.75 20.79
CA MET A 25 -2.68 12.43 21.01
C MET A 25 -3.83 11.45 21.26
N ASP A 26 -3.70 10.19 20.86
CA ASP A 26 -4.73 9.17 21.08
C ASP A 26 -4.35 8.24 22.24
N PRO A 27 -5.14 8.20 23.33
CA PRO A 27 -4.84 7.37 24.50
C PRO A 27 -4.88 5.86 24.22
N GLY A 28 -5.47 5.42 23.11
CA GLY A 28 -5.52 4.03 22.67
C GLY A 28 -4.28 3.56 21.90
N ILE A 29 -3.31 4.46 21.63
CA ILE A 29 -2.07 4.16 20.91
C ILE A 29 -0.87 4.35 21.83
N GLU A 30 0.15 3.53 21.67
CA GLU A 30 1.44 3.62 22.35
C GLU A 30 2.57 3.47 21.32
N VAL A 31 3.38 4.51 21.15
CA VAL A 31 4.59 4.42 20.34
C VAL A 31 5.69 3.74 21.15
N ILE A 32 5.90 2.44 20.91
CA ILE A 32 6.87 1.62 21.64
C ILE A 32 8.31 1.82 21.19
N GLY A 33 8.52 2.43 20.02
CA GLY A 33 9.85 2.71 19.51
C GLY A 33 9.84 3.56 18.25
N ALA A 34 10.99 4.18 18.01
CA ALA A 34 11.29 4.87 16.77
C ALA A 34 12.71 4.49 16.31
N ALA A 35 12.89 4.29 15.00
CA ALA A 35 14.16 3.91 14.39
C ALA A 35 14.44 4.73 13.13
N SER A 36 15.72 4.99 12.86
CA SER A 36 16.14 5.72 11.68
C SER A 36 16.27 4.85 10.44
N ASP A 37 16.20 3.56 10.60
CA ASP A 37 16.27 2.58 9.51
C ASP A 37 15.77 1.19 9.97
N PRO A 38 15.51 0.29 9.01
CA PRO A 38 15.00 -1.05 9.28
C PRO A 38 15.89 -1.93 10.16
N ILE A 39 17.21 -1.76 10.12
CA ILE A 39 18.14 -2.60 10.88
C ILE A 39 17.99 -2.32 12.37
N PHE A 40 18.00 -1.03 12.75
CA PHE A 40 17.74 -0.62 14.12
C PHE A 40 16.29 -0.92 14.57
N ALA A 41 15.34 -0.84 13.64
CA ALA A 41 13.97 -1.21 13.94
C ALA A 41 13.86 -2.68 14.33
N LEU A 42 14.47 -3.60 13.57
CA LEU A 42 14.45 -5.03 13.86
C LEU A 42 15.04 -5.33 15.23
N GLN A 43 16.15 -4.69 15.61
CA GLN A 43 16.75 -4.88 16.94
C GLN A 43 15.78 -4.50 18.05
N LYS A 44 15.13 -3.32 17.94
CA LYS A 44 14.14 -2.88 18.95
C LYS A 44 12.88 -3.76 18.96
N MET A 45 12.44 -4.23 17.81
CA MET A 45 11.27 -5.09 17.68
C MET A 45 11.49 -6.49 18.31
N GLN A 46 12.74 -6.95 18.44
CA GLN A 46 13.03 -8.20 19.14
C GLN A 46 12.66 -8.14 20.63
N GLU A 47 12.78 -6.98 21.26
CA GLU A 47 12.41 -6.78 22.66
C GLU A 47 10.88 -6.74 22.85
N ARG A 48 10.20 -5.98 21.99
CA ARG A 48 8.74 -5.86 21.97
C ARG A 48 8.25 -5.67 20.54
N TRP A 49 7.51 -6.66 20.03
CA TRP A 49 6.97 -6.62 18.68
C TRP A 49 5.74 -5.69 18.60
N PRO A 50 5.68 -4.78 17.60
CA PRO A 50 4.56 -3.85 17.47
C PRO A 50 3.31 -4.52 16.86
N ASP A 51 2.14 -3.96 17.16
CA ASP A 51 0.89 -4.33 16.48
C ASP A 51 0.80 -3.68 15.09
N VAL A 52 1.41 -2.49 14.92
CA VAL A 52 1.44 -1.73 13.66
C VAL A 52 2.81 -1.10 13.47
N ILE A 53 3.29 -1.07 12.23
CA ILE A 53 4.49 -0.35 11.82
C ILE A 53 4.09 0.84 10.95
N VAL A 54 4.57 2.05 11.28
CA VAL A 54 4.55 3.21 10.40
C VAL A 54 5.91 3.29 9.73
N LEU A 55 5.95 3.16 8.41
CA LEU A 55 7.16 2.91 7.63
C LEU A 55 7.33 3.93 6.52
N ASP A 56 8.48 4.57 6.49
CA ASP A 56 8.96 5.28 5.31
C ASP A 56 9.48 4.30 4.25
N ILE A 57 9.33 4.65 2.98
CA ILE A 57 9.87 3.87 1.86
C ILE A 57 11.27 4.35 1.49
N GLU A 58 11.49 5.65 1.47
CA GLU A 58 12.72 6.27 0.98
C GLU A 58 13.76 6.41 2.11
N MET A 59 14.47 5.32 2.41
CA MET A 59 15.49 5.31 3.46
C MET A 59 16.84 4.83 2.93
N PRO A 60 17.97 5.32 3.49
CA PRO A 60 19.30 4.81 3.17
C PRO A 60 19.52 3.39 3.71
N ARG A 61 20.49 2.66 3.17
CA ARG A 61 20.94 1.31 3.54
C ARG A 61 19.96 0.20 3.19
N MET A 62 18.79 0.18 3.74
CA MET A 62 17.71 -0.75 3.38
C MET A 62 16.46 0.07 3.11
N ASP A 63 15.95 0.00 1.89
CA ASP A 63 14.71 0.68 1.53
C ASP A 63 13.49 0.03 2.22
N GLY A 64 12.45 0.85 2.44
CA GLY A 64 11.27 0.41 3.17
C GLY A 64 10.51 -0.71 2.45
N LEU A 65 10.55 -0.79 1.13
CA LEU A 65 9.88 -1.84 0.38
C LEU A 65 10.54 -3.22 0.60
N THR A 66 11.86 -3.27 0.62
CA THR A 66 12.63 -4.48 0.97
C THR A 66 12.31 -4.92 2.40
N PHE A 67 12.27 -3.97 3.33
CA PHE A 67 11.89 -4.26 4.71
C PHE A 67 10.45 -4.76 4.83
N LEU A 68 9.50 -4.13 4.14
CA LEU A 68 8.10 -4.56 4.12
C LEU A 68 7.97 -6.01 3.66
N ARG A 69 8.60 -6.36 2.54
CA ARG A 69 8.59 -7.75 2.02
C ARG A 69 9.16 -8.74 3.03
N LYS A 70 10.24 -8.37 3.71
CA LYS A 70 10.85 -9.18 4.76
C LYS A 70 9.86 -9.41 5.92
N ILE A 71 9.25 -8.36 6.45
CA ILE A 71 8.28 -8.46 7.55
C ILE A 71 7.06 -9.29 7.15
N MET A 72 6.54 -9.10 5.94
CA MET A 72 5.39 -9.87 5.46
C MET A 72 5.71 -11.35 5.26
N ALA A 73 6.94 -11.70 4.92
CA ALA A 73 7.38 -13.08 4.77
C ALA A 73 7.68 -13.78 6.10
N GLU A 74 8.36 -13.09 7.04
CA GLU A 74 8.86 -13.70 8.27
C GLU A 74 7.84 -13.64 9.42
N ARG A 75 7.24 -12.47 9.62
CA ARG A 75 6.25 -12.22 10.68
C ARG A 75 5.26 -11.15 10.21
N PRO A 76 4.23 -11.54 9.43
CA PRO A 76 3.26 -10.59 8.87
C PRO A 76 2.71 -9.66 9.94
N THR A 77 3.00 -8.37 9.79
CA THR A 77 2.62 -7.30 10.71
C THR A 77 1.99 -6.17 9.91
N PRO A 78 0.88 -5.58 10.35
CA PRO A 78 0.25 -4.44 9.67
C PRO A 78 1.22 -3.28 9.48
N VAL A 79 1.35 -2.80 8.24
CA VAL A 79 2.23 -1.68 7.89
C VAL A 79 1.41 -0.55 7.28
N VAL A 80 1.58 0.64 7.82
CA VAL A 80 1.10 1.92 7.27
C VAL A 80 2.30 2.61 6.63
N ILE A 81 2.24 2.85 5.33
CA ILE A 81 3.30 3.56 4.62
C ILE A 81 3.16 5.06 4.84
N CYS A 82 4.27 5.72 5.17
CA CYS A 82 4.37 7.18 5.26
C CYS A 82 5.28 7.67 4.12
N SER A 83 4.73 8.23 3.04
CA SER A 83 5.48 8.55 1.82
C SER A 83 5.32 10.00 1.40
N SER A 84 6.35 10.55 0.74
CA SER A 84 6.29 11.87 0.12
C SER A 84 5.45 11.84 -1.17
N LEU A 85 4.71 12.92 -1.44
CA LEU A 85 3.91 13.09 -2.68
C LEU A 85 4.82 13.44 -3.86
N THR A 86 5.63 12.51 -4.33
CA THR A 86 6.42 12.67 -5.56
C THR A 86 5.96 11.66 -6.60
N THR A 87 6.15 11.96 -7.89
CA THR A 87 5.84 11.02 -8.99
C THR A 87 6.57 9.70 -8.84
N LYS A 88 7.83 9.72 -8.38
CA LYS A 88 8.61 8.53 -8.06
C LYS A 88 8.07 7.80 -6.84
N GLY A 89 7.60 8.53 -5.83
CA GLY A 89 6.95 7.96 -4.64
C GLY A 89 5.62 7.26 -4.97
N ALA A 90 4.87 7.70 -5.98
CA ALA A 90 3.61 7.09 -6.36
C ALA A 90 3.78 5.64 -6.86
N GLU A 91 4.78 5.37 -7.71
CA GLU A 91 5.05 4.02 -8.22
C GLU A 91 5.51 3.08 -7.08
N THR A 92 6.42 3.54 -6.23
CA THR A 92 6.93 2.78 -5.08
C THR A 92 5.80 2.52 -4.06
N THR A 93 4.88 3.46 -3.93
CA THR A 93 3.68 3.36 -3.09
C THR A 93 2.75 2.25 -3.56
N MET A 94 2.51 2.13 -4.86
CA MET A 94 1.71 1.03 -5.43
C MET A 94 2.40 -0.32 -5.22
N GLN A 95 3.72 -0.38 -5.37
CA GLN A 95 4.49 -1.59 -5.08
C GLN A 95 4.39 -1.98 -3.59
N ALA A 96 4.34 -1.01 -2.68
CA ALA A 96 4.19 -1.28 -1.26
C ALA A 96 2.80 -1.87 -0.92
N LEU A 97 1.73 -1.36 -1.53
CA LEU A 97 0.39 -1.97 -1.39
C LEU A 97 0.37 -3.40 -1.92
N ALA A 98 0.95 -3.63 -3.10
CA ALA A 98 1.07 -4.97 -3.68
C ALA A 98 1.93 -5.92 -2.80
N ALA A 99 2.90 -5.38 -2.05
CA ALA A 99 3.71 -6.12 -1.10
C ALA A 99 3.02 -6.37 0.26
N GLY A 100 1.79 -5.89 0.46
CA GLY A 100 0.97 -6.16 1.63
C GLY A 100 0.86 -5.02 2.64
N ALA A 101 1.28 -3.79 2.30
CA ALA A 101 0.97 -2.63 3.13
C ALA A 101 -0.55 -2.42 3.22
N VAL A 102 -1.03 -2.03 4.41
CA VAL A 102 -2.47 -1.87 4.65
C VAL A 102 -2.99 -0.58 4.05
N THR A 103 -2.25 0.50 4.19
CA THR A 103 -2.64 1.82 3.69
C THR A 103 -1.43 2.74 3.59
N ILE A 104 -1.65 3.89 2.98
CA ILE A 104 -0.64 4.91 2.75
C ILE A 104 -1.13 6.23 3.32
N ILE A 105 -0.22 6.97 3.93
CA ILE A 105 -0.42 8.36 4.37
C ILE A 105 0.69 9.23 3.80
N THR A 106 0.38 10.50 3.63
CA THR A 106 1.36 11.50 3.20
C THR A 106 2.29 11.87 4.35
N LYS A 107 3.59 11.95 4.07
CA LYS A 107 4.58 12.45 5.04
C LYS A 107 4.26 13.87 5.48
N PRO A 108 4.49 14.19 6.79
CA PRO A 108 4.45 15.56 7.24
C PRO A 108 5.47 16.40 6.48
N THR A 109 5.00 17.43 5.79
CA THR A 109 5.85 18.44 5.15
C THR A 109 6.31 19.48 6.18
N ALA A 110 7.19 20.40 5.78
CA ALA A 110 7.85 21.39 6.67
C ALA A 110 6.93 22.25 7.54
N GLN A 111 5.62 22.24 7.34
CA GLN A 111 4.64 22.92 8.18
C GLN A 111 4.13 22.00 9.30
N LEU A 112 5.01 21.70 10.23
CA LEU A 112 4.79 20.77 11.35
C LEU A 112 3.50 21.00 12.14
N LYS A 113 3.20 22.27 12.44
CA LYS A 113 1.99 22.64 13.21
C LYS A 113 0.72 22.34 12.42
N GLN A 114 0.74 22.58 11.11
CA GLN A 114 -0.38 22.31 10.21
C GLN A 114 -0.67 20.80 10.12
N PHE A 115 0.38 19.99 9.99
CA PHE A 115 0.22 18.53 9.95
C PHE A 115 -0.39 17.99 11.25
N LEU A 116 0.02 18.46 12.39
CA LEU A 116 -0.54 18.03 13.69
C LEU A 116 -2.02 18.39 13.83
N VAL A 117 -2.47 19.47 13.19
CA VAL A 117 -3.88 19.89 13.23
C VAL A 117 -4.71 19.14 12.18
N ASP A 118 -4.22 19.05 10.94
CA ASP A 118 -5.02 18.61 9.79
C ASP A 118 -4.89 17.11 9.49
N SER A 119 -3.75 16.50 9.80
CA SER A 119 -3.43 15.13 9.39
C SER A 119 -3.25 14.12 10.54
N SER A 120 -3.22 14.56 11.79
CA SER A 120 -3.10 13.64 12.93
C SER A 120 -4.27 12.66 13.02
N SER A 121 -5.49 13.11 12.74
CA SER A 121 -6.69 12.27 12.73
C SER A 121 -6.62 11.19 11.62
N GLN A 122 -6.07 11.54 10.46
CA GLN A 122 -5.87 10.59 9.35
C GLN A 122 -4.83 9.52 9.73
N LEU A 123 -3.70 9.92 10.32
CA LEU A 123 -2.67 8.99 10.78
C LEU A 123 -3.20 8.05 11.88
N ILE A 124 -3.89 8.60 12.89
CA ILE A 124 -4.52 7.82 13.96
C ILE A 124 -5.53 6.84 13.39
N GLY A 125 -6.41 7.30 12.48
CA GLY A 125 -7.39 6.46 11.81
C GLY A 125 -6.74 5.33 11.00
N ALA A 126 -5.66 5.63 10.26
CA ALA A 126 -4.89 4.65 9.49
C ALA A 126 -4.27 3.57 10.39
N VAL A 127 -3.65 3.96 11.51
CA VAL A 127 -3.07 3.04 12.49
C VAL A 127 -4.14 2.14 13.12
N LYS A 128 -5.30 2.70 13.53
CA LYS A 128 -6.40 1.92 14.09
C LYS A 128 -6.99 0.94 13.07
N ALA A 129 -7.17 1.36 11.83
CA ALA A 129 -7.63 0.49 10.75
C ALA A 129 -6.62 -0.63 10.48
N ALA A 130 -5.31 -0.31 10.47
CA ALA A 130 -4.26 -1.30 10.28
C ALA A 130 -4.22 -2.33 11.41
N ALA A 131 -4.40 -1.92 12.66
CA ALA A 131 -4.37 -2.82 13.81
C ALA A 131 -5.44 -3.93 13.77
N VAL A 132 -6.56 -3.70 13.09
CA VAL A 132 -7.63 -4.70 12.91
C VAL A 132 -7.55 -5.44 11.58
N ALA A 133 -6.62 -5.07 10.69
CA ALA A 133 -6.45 -5.70 9.39
C ALA A 133 -5.85 -7.10 9.52
N ASN A 134 -6.40 -8.06 8.78
CA ASN A 134 -5.89 -9.44 8.76
C ASN A 134 -4.81 -9.60 7.68
N VAL A 135 -3.61 -9.10 7.95
CA VAL A 135 -2.48 -9.13 7.00
C VAL A 135 -1.97 -10.55 6.68
N ARG A 136 -2.25 -11.54 7.54
CA ARG A 136 -1.90 -12.95 7.26
C ARG A 136 -2.68 -13.47 6.05
N ARG A 137 -3.93 -13.04 5.86
CA ARG A 137 -4.71 -13.38 4.67
C ARG A 137 -4.20 -12.66 3.43
N LEU A 138 -3.73 -11.42 3.57
CA LEU A 138 -3.13 -10.64 2.49
C LEU A 138 -1.81 -11.27 2.03
N ALA A 139 -0.93 -11.65 2.97
CA ALA A 139 0.32 -12.34 2.66
C ALA A 139 0.10 -13.72 2.00
N ALA A 140 -0.88 -14.49 2.46
CA ALA A 140 -1.24 -15.78 1.86
C ALA A 140 -1.85 -15.64 0.45
N GLY A 141 -2.61 -14.56 0.21
CA GLY A 141 -3.17 -14.22 -1.12
C GLY A 141 -2.10 -13.78 -2.12
N SER A 142 -1.05 -13.11 -1.65
CA SER A 142 0.08 -12.67 -2.49
C SER A 142 0.94 -13.83 -3.00
N LEU A 143 0.94 -14.99 -2.32
CA LEU A 143 1.62 -16.21 -2.79
C LEU A 143 0.86 -16.92 -3.91
N ASN A 144 -0.40 -16.57 -4.16
CA ASN A 144 -1.22 -17.04 -5.26
C ASN A 144 -1.30 -16.05 -6.44
N VAL A 145 -0.31 -15.21 -6.63
CA VAL A 145 -0.11 -14.58 -7.94
C VAL A 145 0.16 -15.73 -8.90
N ALA A 146 -0.88 -16.12 -9.64
CA ALA A 146 -0.78 -17.08 -10.72
C ALA A 146 0.51 -16.74 -11.49
N LYS A 147 1.39 -17.74 -11.68
CA LYS A 147 2.57 -17.61 -12.53
C LYS A 147 2.10 -16.93 -13.81
N VAL A 148 2.46 -15.67 -13.99
CA VAL A 148 2.26 -14.98 -15.25
C VAL A 148 3.04 -15.81 -16.26
N GLN A 149 2.32 -16.55 -17.11
CA GLN A 149 2.95 -17.23 -18.23
C GLN A 149 3.67 -16.16 -19.05
N PRO A 150 4.87 -16.46 -19.58
CA PRO A 150 5.59 -15.50 -20.40
C PRO A 150 4.64 -14.97 -21.48
N LYS A 151 4.59 -13.65 -21.65
CA LYS A 151 3.76 -12.99 -22.67
C LYS A 151 4.01 -13.67 -23.99
N LEU A 152 3.02 -14.42 -24.47
CA LEU A 152 3.01 -14.89 -25.84
C LEU A 152 2.96 -13.64 -26.73
N SER A 153 3.86 -13.56 -27.70
CA SER A 153 3.88 -12.47 -28.68
C SER A 153 2.51 -12.37 -29.37
N ALA A 154 2.09 -11.18 -29.73
CA ALA A 154 0.78 -10.88 -30.33
C ALA A 154 0.44 -11.75 -31.57
N ASP A 155 1.45 -12.33 -32.21
CA ASP A 155 1.31 -13.22 -33.38
C ASP A 155 0.80 -14.64 -33.08
N ALA A 156 0.79 -15.05 -31.79
CA ALA A 156 0.34 -16.42 -31.43
C ALA A 156 -1.18 -16.55 -31.25
N ILE A 157 -1.96 -15.47 -31.34
CA ILE A 157 -3.41 -15.45 -31.04
C ILE A 157 -4.27 -15.09 -32.28
N LEU A 158 -3.71 -15.03 -33.45
CA LEU A 158 -4.49 -14.76 -34.67
C LEU A 158 -5.08 -16.05 -35.25
N SER A 159 -6.14 -16.58 -34.64
CA SER A 159 -7.11 -17.42 -35.33
C SER A 159 -8.06 -16.50 -36.12
N ALA A 160 -8.31 -16.87 -37.39
CA ALA A 160 -9.05 -16.08 -38.36
C ALA A 160 -10.40 -15.54 -37.88
N PRO A 161 -10.84 -14.35 -38.31
CA PRO A 161 -12.09 -13.75 -37.89
C PRO A 161 -13.27 -14.45 -38.54
N THR A 162 -14.10 -15.13 -37.76
CA THR A 162 -15.48 -15.38 -38.12
C THR A 162 -16.25 -14.05 -38.04
N ALA A 163 -16.94 -13.72 -39.11
CA ALA A 163 -17.69 -12.48 -39.28
C ALA A 163 -18.64 -12.23 -38.11
N ALA A 164 -18.25 -11.28 -37.21
CA ALA A 164 -19.14 -10.76 -36.20
C ALA A 164 -19.79 -9.49 -36.76
N MET A 165 -21.11 -9.51 -36.86
CA MET A 165 -21.94 -8.37 -37.26
C MET A 165 -21.65 -7.16 -36.34
N ALA A 166 -21.28 -6.05 -36.96
CA ALA A 166 -21.17 -4.75 -36.30
C ALA A 166 -22.58 -4.26 -35.92
N GLN A 167 -23.04 -4.59 -34.72
CA GLN A 167 -24.13 -3.85 -34.09
C GLN A 167 -23.49 -2.78 -33.22
N THR A 168 -23.63 -1.53 -33.61
CA THR A 168 -23.33 -0.38 -32.77
C THR A 168 -24.31 -0.39 -31.61
N THR A 169 -23.84 -0.73 -30.43
CA THR A 169 -24.65 -0.69 -29.22
C THR A 169 -24.50 0.70 -28.61
N GLU A 170 -25.60 1.41 -28.44
CA GLU A 170 -25.67 2.69 -27.68
C GLU A 170 -25.41 2.50 -26.18
N ARG A 171 -24.78 1.39 -25.80
CA ARG A 171 -24.50 1.05 -24.40
C ARG A 171 -23.06 1.44 -24.05
N ILE A 172 -22.89 2.03 -22.89
CA ILE A 172 -21.59 2.37 -22.33
C ILE A 172 -21.42 1.58 -21.02
N ILE A 173 -20.24 1.01 -20.82
CA ILE A 173 -19.86 0.36 -19.57
C ILE A 173 -19.09 1.41 -18.75
N ALA A 174 -19.55 1.71 -17.55
CA ALA A 174 -18.84 2.54 -16.59
C ALA A 174 -18.21 1.64 -15.52
N ILE A 175 -16.90 1.79 -15.30
CA ILE A 175 -16.14 1.05 -14.29
C ILE A 175 -15.52 2.04 -13.33
N GLY A 176 -15.89 1.97 -12.05
CA GLY A 176 -15.25 2.72 -10.98
C GLY A 176 -14.25 1.83 -10.23
N THR A 177 -13.04 2.33 -9.99
CA THR A 177 -12.04 1.62 -9.21
C THR A 177 -11.34 2.58 -8.25
N SER A 178 -10.95 2.09 -7.08
CA SER A 178 -10.08 2.78 -6.13
C SER A 178 -8.63 2.31 -6.34
N THR A 179 -7.68 2.92 -5.66
CA THR A 179 -6.24 2.66 -5.75
C THR A 179 -5.86 1.17 -5.70
N GLY A 180 -6.59 0.35 -4.94
CA GLY A 180 -6.37 -1.12 -4.86
C GLY A 180 -7.02 -1.93 -5.99
N GLY A 181 -7.82 -1.32 -6.86
CA GLY A 181 -8.58 -2.00 -7.92
C GLY A 181 -7.89 -2.03 -9.29
N THR A 182 -6.72 -1.41 -9.44
CA THR A 182 -6.03 -1.29 -10.74
C THR A 182 -5.65 -2.63 -11.35
N GLN A 183 -5.17 -3.58 -10.55
CA GLN A 183 -4.84 -4.93 -11.01
C GLN A 183 -6.09 -5.71 -11.44
N ALA A 184 -7.18 -5.58 -10.68
CA ALA A 184 -8.46 -6.19 -11.02
C ALA A 184 -9.02 -5.58 -12.33
N LEU A 185 -8.88 -4.27 -12.50
CA LEU A 185 -9.27 -3.57 -13.71
C LEU A 185 -8.45 -4.06 -14.93
N GLU A 186 -7.14 -4.20 -14.79
CA GLU A 186 -6.27 -4.74 -15.85
C GLU A 186 -6.70 -6.17 -16.23
N ALA A 187 -6.95 -7.03 -15.24
CA ALA A 187 -7.42 -8.39 -15.48
C ALA A 187 -8.76 -8.44 -16.21
N VAL A 188 -9.70 -7.57 -15.83
CA VAL A 188 -11.01 -7.45 -16.49
C VAL A 188 -10.86 -6.94 -17.92
N LEU A 189 -10.14 -5.84 -18.13
CA LEU A 189 -9.98 -5.24 -19.45
C LEU A 189 -9.25 -6.15 -20.44
N THR A 190 -8.25 -6.91 -19.96
CA THR A 190 -7.50 -7.85 -20.80
C THR A 190 -8.29 -9.12 -21.14
N ALA A 191 -9.27 -9.47 -20.31
CA ALA A 191 -10.16 -10.62 -20.56
C ALA A 191 -11.36 -10.28 -21.45
N LEU A 192 -11.64 -8.99 -21.70
CA LEU A 192 -12.75 -8.59 -22.55
C LEU A 192 -12.51 -8.93 -24.01
N PRO A 193 -13.56 -9.35 -24.76
CA PRO A 193 -13.46 -9.56 -26.21
C PRO A 193 -13.16 -8.24 -26.93
N ARG A 194 -12.60 -8.33 -28.15
CA ARG A 194 -12.21 -7.14 -28.94
C ARG A 194 -13.38 -6.22 -29.32
N MET A 195 -14.60 -6.73 -29.30
CA MET A 195 -15.82 -5.99 -29.60
C MET A 195 -16.65 -5.84 -28.33
N VAL A 196 -16.49 -4.76 -27.63
CA VAL A 196 -17.27 -4.38 -26.45
C VAL A 196 -17.79 -2.95 -26.62
N PRO A 197 -18.90 -2.60 -25.94
CA PRO A 197 -19.35 -1.20 -25.86
C PRO A 197 -18.24 -0.28 -25.37
N GLY A 198 -18.36 1.03 -25.64
CA GLY A 198 -17.43 2.03 -25.09
C GLY A 198 -17.30 1.88 -23.58
N ILE A 199 -16.07 1.93 -23.06
CA ILE A 199 -15.78 1.78 -21.63
C ILE A 199 -15.26 3.11 -21.10
N VAL A 200 -15.90 3.61 -20.02
CA VAL A 200 -15.41 4.74 -19.24
C VAL A 200 -14.90 4.21 -17.90
N VAL A 201 -13.64 4.53 -17.59
CA VAL A 201 -13.01 4.16 -16.33
C VAL A 201 -12.79 5.41 -15.49
N VAL A 202 -13.23 5.37 -14.25
CA VAL A 202 -13.01 6.42 -13.24
C VAL A 202 -12.20 5.80 -12.10
N GLN A 203 -11.08 6.47 -11.75
CA GLN A 203 -10.17 6.08 -10.70
C GLN A 203 -10.09 7.18 -9.64
#